data_430d12254f067756cc4ffbc9115f5d0b
#
_entry.id   430d12254f067756cc4ffbc9115f5d0b
#
_cell.length_a   1.000
_cell.length_b   1.000
_cell.length_c   1.000
_cell.angle_alpha   90.00
_cell.angle_beta   90.00
_cell.angle_gamma   90.00
#
_symmetry.space_group_name_H-M   'P 1'
#
loop_
_entity.id
_entity.type
_entity.pdbx_description
1 polymer ?
#
loop_
_entity_poly.entity_id
_entity_poly.type
_entity_poly.pdbx_seq_one_letter_code
_entity_poly.pdbx_strand_id
1 'polypeptide(L)'
;MSQTPQNEKKSRFQLSREVQEEFVNGIAQTMLSLAENAEQGQPSVAETPFCPVTGKEYSGANMVRLALTAMEKGYADNRWLTFKQLQAVREEHPDLNIRIRKGEHGITVLRPEDVFFTVENDGKWNFVSEEQAKGIPDVQRHTLLYPFTVFNAAQIENFPAREQPAPVITEAQRNELLERFVACSGVAVEHGKGVPRFDHRTDTVRLPHPENFHSSDEYYAAKLREFFNATGHTSREARQPVKAQTLKSCAFEEMRAEMFSMLAGAKFGLPMPEHGSAERLRLWNQTFSGGESRALFRAASEAARVLPH
;
A
#
# COMPACT_ATOMS: atom_id res chain seq x y z
N MET A 1 -19.24 25.96 -40.07
CA MET A 1 -19.60 24.57 -39.73
C MET A 1 -18.75 24.16 -38.54
N SER A 2 -19.35 24.22 -37.37
CA SER A 2 -18.70 23.94 -36.08
C SER A 2 -18.78 22.46 -35.84
N GLN A 3 -17.64 21.75 -35.84
CA GLN A 3 -17.57 20.35 -35.47
C GLN A 3 -17.60 20.29 -33.94
N THR A 4 -18.71 19.80 -33.41
CA THR A 4 -18.84 19.36 -32.00
C THR A 4 -17.88 18.20 -31.79
N PRO A 5 -16.99 18.22 -30.76
CA PRO A 5 -16.12 17.08 -30.48
C PRO A 5 -17.00 15.88 -30.09
N GLN A 6 -16.92 14.83 -30.87
CA GLN A 6 -17.50 13.52 -30.52
C GLN A 6 -16.81 13.04 -29.25
N ASN A 7 -17.57 12.97 -28.17
CA ASN A 7 -17.17 12.41 -26.89
C ASN A 7 -17.09 10.88 -27.09
N GLU A 8 -15.96 10.36 -27.58
CA GLU A 8 -15.72 8.93 -27.68
C GLU A 8 -15.81 8.30 -26.29
N LYS A 9 -16.76 7.41 -26.11
CA LYS A 9 -16.88 6.62 -24.86
C LYS A 9 -15.60 5.80 -24.68
N LYS A 10 -14.80 6.15 -23.68
CA LYS A 10 -13.59 5.41 -23.32
C LYS A 10 -13.92 3.94 -23.06
N SER A 11 -13.06 3.04 -23.51
CA SER A 11 -13.22 1.60 -23.25
C SER A 11 -13.05 1.30 -21.74
N ARG A 12 -13.63 0.18 -21.26
CA ARG A 12 -13.48 -0.26 -19.86
C ARG A 12 -12.00 -0.39 -19.45
N PHE A 13 -11.14 -0.79 -20.36
CA PHE A 13 -9.70 -0.94 -20.15
C PHE A 13 -9.00 0.43 -20.00
N GLN A 14 -9.40 1.42 -20.81
CA GLN A 14 -8.88 2.78 -20.69
C GLN A 14 -9.27 3.41 -19.36
N LEU A 15 -10.54 3.28 -18.97
CA LEU A 15 -11.03 3.76 -17.67
C LEU A 15 -10.29 3.10 -16.50
N SER A 16 -10.14 1.77 -16.53
CA SER A 16 -9.40 1.05 -15.49
C SER A 16 -7.95 1.50 -15.39
N ARG A 17 -7.31 1.79 -16.52
CA ARG A 17 -5.93 2.30 -16.55
C ARG A 17 -5.83 3.71 -15.97
N GLU A 18 -6.71 4.62 -16.35
CA GLU A 18 -6.74 6.00 -15.83
C GLU A 18 -6.96 6.01 -14.32
N VAL A 19 -7.90 5.21 -13.83
CA VAL A 19 -8.16 5.05 -12.41
C VAL A 19 -6.94 4.51 -11.65
N GLN A 20 -6.24 3.55 -12.23
CA GLN A 20 -4.99 3.05 -11.66
C GLN A 20 -3.90 4.12 -11.61
N GLU A 21 -3.78 4.92 -12.66
CA GLU A 21 -2.82 6.03 -12.71
C GLU A 21 -3.13 7.09 -11.65
N GLU A 22 -4.39 7.50 -11.50
CA GLU A 22 -4.82 8.44 -10.46
C GLU A 22 -4.56 7.91 -9.05
N PHE A 23 -4.92 6.66 -8.80
CA PHE A 23 -4.69 6.00 -7.53
C PHE A 23 -3.21 5.97 -7.13
N VAL A 24 -2.35 5.63 -8.06
CA VAL A 24 -0.89 5.56 -7.86
C VAL A 24 -0.28 6.94 -7.63
N ASN A 25 -0.71 7.94 -8.42
CA ASN A 25 -0.30 9.33 -8.21
C ASN A 25 -0.65 9.80 -6.80
N GLY A 26 -1.82 9.41 -6.31
CA GLY A 26 -2.22 9.70 -4.93
C GLY A 26 -1.30 9.06 -3.88
N ILE A 27 -0.83 7.82 -4.08
CA ILE A 27 0.17 7.19 -3.19
C ILE A 27 1.47 8.00 -3.23
N ALA A 28 1.99 8.30 -4.43
CA ALA A 28 3.24 9.03 -4.59
C ALA A 28 3.22 10.42 -3.93
N GLN A 29 2.12 11.15 -4.11
CA GLN A 29 1.93 12.48 -3.49
C GLN A 29 1.89 12.39 -1.96
N THR A 30 1.15 11.42 -1.40
CA THR A 30 1.10 11.22 0.05
C THR A 30 2.47 10.84 0.61
N MET A 31 3.23 9.98 -0.07
CA MET A 31 4.59 9.63 0.35
C MET A 31 5.52 10.86 0.36
N LEU A 32 5.45 11.70 -0.67
CA LEU A 32 6.23 12.95 -0.74
C LEU A 32 5.85 13.90 0.41
N SER A 33 4.55 14.10 0.65
CA SER A 33 4.04 14.93 1.75
C SER A 33 4.55 14.44 3.11
N LEU A 34 4.48 13.14 3.37
CA LEU A 34 4.97 12.54 4.61
C LEU A 34 6.48 12.73 4.78
N ALA A 35 7.25 12.56 3.72
CA ALA A 35 8.70 12.71 3.78
C ALA A 35 9.13 14.19 3.97
N GLU A 36 8.38 15.14 3.45
CA GLU A 36 8.63 16.57 3.65
C GLU A 36 8.25 17.05 5.06
N ASN A 37 7.33 16.37 5.73
CA ASN A 37 6.81 16.70 7.07
C ASN A 37 7.31 15.73 8.16
N ALA A 38 8.33 14.93 7.89
CA ALA A 38 8.82 13.88 8.80
C ALA A 38 9.25 14.40 10.19
N GLU A 39 9.66 15.68 10.29
CA GLU A 39 10.09 16.30 11.57
C GLU A 39 8.95 16.49 12.60
N GLN A 40 7.68 16.33 12.19
CA GLN A 40 6.53 16.62 13.04
C GLN A 40 6.04 15.43 13.88
N GLY A 41 6.78 14.32 13.94
CA GLY A 41 6.47 13.18 14.79
C GLY A 41 5.04 12.70 14.63
N GLN A 42 4.73 12.05 13.50
CA GLN A 42 3.36 11.59 13.22
C GLN A 42 2.99 10.40 14.11
N PRO A 43 1.81 10.39 14.74
CA PRO A 43 1.37 9.24 15.51
C PRO A 43 1.20 8.05 14.57
N SER A 44 1.95 6.99 14.80
CA SER A 44 1.70 5.75 14.09
C SER A 44 0.67 4.93 14.87
N VAL A 45 -0.41 4.58 14.22
CA VAL A 45 -1.39 3.64 14.77
C VAL A 45 -0.93 2.25 14.39
N ALA A 46 -0.58 1.44 15.38
CA ALA A 46 -0.15 0.05 15.18
C ALA A 46 -1.32 -0.85 14.78
N GLU A 47 -1.97 -0.53 13.67
CA GLU A 47 -3.13 -1.25 13.18
C GLU A 47 -3.26 -1.15 11.66
N THR A 48 -3.59 -2.28 11.02
CA THR A 48 -3.91 -2.32 9.59
C THR A 48 -5.25 -1.65 9.30
N PRO A 49 -5.39 -0.84 8.23
CA PRO A 49 -6.68 -0.32 7.80
C PRO A 49 -7.71 -1.44 7.58
N PHE A 50 -8.90 -1.31 8.17
CA PHE A 50 -9.95 -2.32 8.07
C PHE A 50 -11.34 -1.70 7.93
N CYS A 51 -12.29 -2.52 7.45
CA CYS A 51 -13.70 -2.14 7.37
C CYS A 51 -14.42 -2.56 8.66
N PRO A 52 -14.99 -1.64 9.45
CA PRO A 52 -15.64 -1.98 10.73
C PRO A 52 -16.93 -2.80 10.55
N VAL A 53 -17.60 -2.70 9.39
CA VAL A 53 -18.85 -3.42 9.11
C VAL A 53 -18.60 -4.90 8.78
N THR A 54 -17.48 -5.19 8.14
CA THR A 54 -17.15 -6.57 7.72
C THR A 54 -16.06 -7.21 8.56
N GLY A 55 -15.36 -6.44 9.40
CA GLY A 55 -14.16 -6.86 10.12
C GLY A 55 -12.94 -7.15 9.23
N LYS A 56 -13.05 -6.98 7.91
CA LYS A 56 -11.97 -7.34 6.98
C LYS A 56 -10.94 -6.22 6.85
N GLU A 57 -9.68 -6.59 6.90
CA GLU A 57 -8.56 -5.70 6.58
C GLU A 57 -8.51 -5.39 5.08
N TYR A 58 -8.08 -4.19 4.76
CA TYR A 58 -7.68 -3.85 3.38
C TYR A 58 -6.33 -4.49 3.07
N SER A 59 -6.14 -4.88 1.83
CA SER A 59 -4.94 -5.61 1.38
C SER A 59 -4.29 -4.93 0.16
N GLY A 60 -3.06 -5.34 -0.14
CA GLY A 60 -2.33 -4.90 -1.32
C GLY A 60 -2.16 -3.37 -1.35
N ALA A 61 -2.25 -2.80 -2.53
CA ALA A 61 -2.08 -1.36 -2.73
C ALA A 61 -3.13 -0.50 -2.00
N ASN A 62 -4.34 -1.03 -1.74
CA ASN A 62 -5.36 -0.33 -0.95
C ASN A 62 -4.91 -0.12 0.49
N MET A 63 -4.32 -1.14 1.12
CA MET A 63 -3.76 -1.03 2.47
C MET A 63 -2.69 0.08 2.51
N VAL A 64 -1.78 0.09 1.53
CA VAL A 64 -0.75 1.14 1.39
C VAL A 64 -1.40 2.52 1.33
N ARG A 65 -2.35 2.69 0.42
CA ARG A 65 -3.03 3.98 0.20
C ARG A 65 -3.68 4.50 1.46
N LEU A 66 -4.42 3.65 2.18
CA LEU A 66 -5.15 4.03 3.39
C LEU A 66 -4.23 4.26 4.58
N ALA A 67 -3.22 3.40 4.78
CA ALA A 67 -2.24 3.57 5.85
C ALA A 67 -1.46 4.89 5.70
N LEU A 68 -0.92 5.17 4.51
CA LEU A 68 -0.22 6.42 4.23
C LEU A 68 -1.12 7.65 4.39
N THR A 69 -2.39 7.55 3.96
CA THR A 69 -3.36 8.65 4.15
C THR A 69 -3.67 8.86 5.63
N ALA A 70 -3.83 7.79 6.42
CA ALA A 70 -4.04 7.92 7.86
C ALA A 70 -2.87 8.63 8.54
N MET A 71 -1.64 8.27 8.17
CA MET A 71 -0.42 8.93 8.66
C MET A 71 -0.39 10.41 8.26
N GLU A 72 -0.60 10.73 6.99
CA GLU A 72 -0.60 12.12 6.47
C GLU A 72 -1.63 13.01 7.17
N LYS A 73 -2.82 12.46 7.43
CA LYS A 73 -3.94 13.18 8.05
C LYS A 73 -3.94 13.13 9.58
N GLY A 74 -3.03 12.37 10.19
CA GLY A 74 -2.99 12.17 11.64
C GLY A 74 -4.21 11.42 12.18
N TYR A 75 -4.80 10.51 11.41
CA TYR A 75 -5.94 9.71 11.86
C TYR A 75 -5.48 8.65 12.87
N ALA A 76 -6.01 8.73 14.09
CA ALA A 76 -5.76 7.75 15.14
C ALA A 76 -6.67 6.51 15.03
N ASP A 77 -7.55 6.46 14.05
CA ASP A 77 -8.52 5.40 13.83
C ASP A 77 -8.35 4.82 12.43
N ASN A 78 -8.12 3.53 12.33
CA ASN A 78 -7.91 2.84 11.05
C ASN A 78 -9.17 2.14 10.51
N ARG A 79 -10.36 2.55 10.99
CA ARG A 79 -11.65 2.11 10.43
C ARG A 79 -12.00 2.91 9.17
N TRP A 80 -12.22 2.19 8.07
CA TRP A 80 -12.53 2.77 6.76
C TRP A 80 -13.78 2.10 6.19
N LEU A 81 -14.72 2.89 5.69
CA LEU A 81 -15.99 2.36 5.17
C LEU A 81 -16.50 3.17 3.99
N THR A 82 -17.23 2.48 3.12
CA THR A 82 -17.92 3.13 2.00
C THR A 82 -19.14 3.90 2.49
N PHE A 83 -19.67 4.81 1.66
CA PHE A 83 -20.92 5.51 1.96
C PHE A 83 -22.09 4.55 2.20
N LYS A 84 -22.17 3.45 1.43
CA LYS A 84 -23.19 2.43 1.61
C LYS A 84 -23.09 1.73 2.98
N GLN A 85 -21.86 1.40 3.40
CA GLN A 85 -21.61 0.83 4.74
C GLN A 85 -21.93 1.82 5.85
N LEU A 86 -21.63 3.12 5.64
CA LEU A 86 -22.01 4.17 6.57
C LEU A 86 -23.53 4.28 6.73
N GLN A 87 -24.28 4.06 5.67
CA GLN A 87 -25.74 4.02 5.73
C GLN A 87 -26.23 2.87 6.63
N ALA A 88 -25.65 1.67 6.50
CA ALA A 88 -26.00 0.54 7.36
C ALA A 88 -25.70 0.86 8.85
N VAL A 89 -24.55 1.47 9.16
CA VAL A 89 -24.23 1.90 10.52
C VAL A 89 -25.24 2.93 11.06
N ARG A 90 -25.75 3.83 10.23
CA ARG A 90 -26.82 4.79 10.61
C ARG A 90 -28.11 4.08 10.95
N GLU A 91 -28.47 3.06 10.20
CA GLU A 91 -29.68 2.26 10.43
C GLU A 91 -29.58 1.47 11.74
N GLU A 92 -28.38 1.00 12.11
CA GLU A 92 -28.12 0.31 13.37
C GLU A 92 -28.11 1.27 14.58
N HIS A 93 -27.78 2.54 14.36
CA HIS A 93 -27.67 3.57 15.41
C HIS A 93 -28.50 4.81 15.10
N PRO A 94 -29.84 4.69 15.06
CA PRO A 94 -30.72 5.79 14.64
C PRO A 94 -30.68 7.01 15.57
N ASP A 95 -30.32 6.81 16.83
CA ASP A 95 -30.21 7.88 17.83
C ASP A 95 -28.92 8.72 17.67
N LEU A 96 -27.95 8.23 16.91
CA LEU A 96 -26.73 8.94 16.62
C LEU A 96 -26.87 9.72 15.32
N ASN A 97 -26.71 11.03 15.37
CA ASN A 97 -26.68 11.86 14.15
C ASN A 97 -25.36 11.68 13.39
N ILE A 98 -25.14 10.47 12.84
CA ILE A 98 -23.91 10.09 12.16
C ILE A 98 -23.85 10.74 10.78
N ARG A 99 -22.82 11.54 10.51
CA ARG A 99 -22.66 12.22 9.21
C ARG A 99 -21.18 12.45 8.88
N ILE A 100 -20.86 12.46 7.60
CA ILE A 100 -19.55 12.91 7.13
C ILE A 100 -19.45 14.41 7.40
N ARG A 101 -18.33 14.85 7.99
CA ARG A 101 -18.09 16.27 8.27
C ARG A 101 -18.09 17.07 6.97
N LYS A 102 -18.59 18.30 7.04
CA LYS A 102 -18.62 19.21 5.90
C LYS A 102 -17.19 19.49 5.40
N GLY A 103 -16.97 19.32 4.10
CA GLY A 103 -15.67 19.56 3.48
C GLY A 103 -14.74 18.33 3.46
N GLU A 104 -15.14 17.22 4.09
CA GLU A 104 -14.36 15.98 4.02
C GLU A 104 -14.54 15.27 2.67
N HIS A 105 -13.43 14.74 2.18
CA HIS A 105 -13.36 13.98 0.93
C HIS A 105 -12.93 12.55 1.21
N GLY A 106 -13.63 11.60 0.60
CA GLY A 106 -13.27 10.20 0.71
C GLY A 106 -12.04 9.86 -0.13
N ILE A 107 -11.45 8.74 0.20
CA ILE A 107 -10.25 8.23 -0.46
C ILE A 107 -10.64 7.16 -1.47
N THR A 108 -10.13 7.27 -2.69
CA THR A 108 -10.33 6.26 -3.72
C THR A 108 -9.48 5.03 -3.41
N VAL A 109 -10.13 3.88 -3.40
CA VAL A 109 -9.52 2.55 -3.35
C VAL A 109 -10.01 1.73 -4.54
N LEU A 110 -9.34 0.62 -4.84
CA LEU A 110 -9.56 -0.16 -6.05
C LEU A 110 -10.12 -1.54 -5.73
N ARG A 111 -11.13 -1.97 -6.46
CA ARG A 111 -11.63 -3.34 -6.44
C ARG A 111 -11.24 -4.05 -7.72
N PRO A 112 -10.48 -5.15 -7.64
CA PRO A 112 -10.25 -6.00 -8.80
C PRO A 112 -11.53 -6.74 -9.16
N GLU A 113 -11.82 -6.81 -10.46
CA GLU A 113 -12.94 -7.57 -11.00
C GLU A 113 -12.50 -8.26 -12.28
N ASP A 114 -12.71 -9.58 -12.35
CA ASP A 114 -12.37 -10.33 -13.52
C ASP A 114 -13.47 -10.14 -14.58
N VAL A 115 -13.02 -9.79 -15.77
CA VAL A 115 -13.88 -9.70 -16.95
C VAL A 115 -13.45 -10.78 -17.94
N PHE A 116 -14.46 -11.40 -18.57
CA PHE A 116 -14.28 -12.44 -19.56
C PHE A 116 -14.75 -11.89 -20.90
N PHE A 117 -13.99 -12.17 -21.97
CA PHE A 117 -14.34 -11.71 -23.30
C PHE A 117 -13.76 -12.59 -24.39
N THR A 118 -14.39 -12.56 -25.54
CA THR A 118 -13.87 -13.10 -26.80
C THR A 118 -13.50 -11.96 -27.72
N VAL A 119 -12.55 -12.19 -28.62
CA VAL A 119 -12.18 -11.24 -29.67
C VAL A 119 -12.78 -11.74 -30.97
N GLU A 120 -13.67 -10.95 -31.57
CA GLU A 120 -14.28 -11.25 -32.86
C GLU A 120 -13.26 -11.04 -34.01
N ASN A 121 -13.55 -11.60 -35.19
CA ASN A 121 -12.66 -11.50 -36.35
C ASN A 121 -12.43 -10.05 -36.83
N ASP A 122 -13.32 -9.14 -36.49
CA ASP A 122 -13.19 -7.70 -36.76
C ASP A 122 -12.42 -6.93 -35.65
N GLY A 123 -11.88 -7.66 -34.67
CA GLY A 123 -11.13 -7.08 -33.53
C GLY A 123 -12.01 -6.51 -32.40
N LYS A 124 -13.32 -6.66 -32.47
CA LYS A 124 -14.21 -6.26 -31.39
C LYS A 124 -14.20 -7.24 -30.24
N TRP A 125 -14.36 -6.70 -29.05
CA TRP A 125 -14.42 -7.47 -27.82
C TRP A 125 -15.88 -7.68 -27.38
N ASN A 126 -16.25 -8.94 -27.28
CA ASN A 126 -17.56 -9.33 -26.79
C ASN A 126 -17.42 -9.82 -25.33
N PHE A 127 -17.93 -9.03 -24.37
CA PHE A 127 -17.88 -9.37 -22.96
C PHE A 127 -18.96 -10.38 -22.62
N VAL A 128 -18.59 -11.41 -21.89
CA VAL A 128 -19.45 -12.49 -21.44
C VAL A 128 -19.43 -12.62 -19.93
N SER A 129 -20.46 -13.20 -19.33
CA SER A 129 -20.46 -13.52 -17.91
C SER A 129 -19.50 -14.67 -17.61
N GLU A 130 -19.07 -14.82 -16.34
CA GLU A 130 -18.26 -15.95 -15.92
C GLU A 130 -18.91 -17.31 -16.20
N GLU A 131 -20.23 -17.37 -16.05
CA GLU A 131 -20.99 -18.60 -16.36
C GLU A 131 -20.95 -18.94 -17.84
N GLN A 132 -21.14 -17.95 -18.72
CA GLN A 132 -21.07 -18.10 -20.16
C GLN A 132 -19.66 -18.49 -20.61
N ALA A 133 -18.64 -17.92 -19.96
CA ALA A 133 -17.22 -18.18 -20.23
C ALA A 133 -16.86 -19.67 -20.13
N LYS A 134 -17.50 -20.42 -19.23
CA LYS A 134 -17.23 -21.86 -19.04
C LYS A 134 -17.59 -22.72 -20.25
N GLY A 135 -18.45 -22.24 -21.15
CA GLY A 135 -18.90 -22.95 -22.34
C GLY A 135 -18.36 -22.43 -23.66
N ILE A 136 -17.56 -21.38 -23.67
CA ILE A 136 -17.06 -20.73 -24.88
C ILE A 136 -15.56 -21.00 -25.03
N PRO A 137 -15.11 -21.59 -26.16
CA PRO A 137 -13.68 -21.76 -26.44
C PRO A 137 -12.98 -20.39 -26.63
N ASP A 138 -11.71 -20.34 -26.32
CA ASP A 138 -10.84 -19.16 -26.52
C ASP A 138 -11.25 -17.89 -25.75
N VAL A 139 -12.02 -18.04 -24.66
CA VAL A 139 -12.33 -16.93 -23.75
C VAL A 139 -11.07 -16.41 -23.08
N GLN A 140 -10.87 -15.12 -23.18
CA GLN A 140 -9.81 -14.41 -22.45
C GLN A 140 -10.35 -13.88 -21.13
N ARG A 141 -9.52 -13.98 -20.07
CA ARG A 141 -9.76 -13.39 -18.76
C ARG A 141 -8.81 -12.22 -18.54
N HIS A 142 -9.35 -11.11 -18.05
CA HIS A 142 -8.55 -9.97 -17.65
C HIS A 142 -9.12 -9.36 -16.37
N THR A 143 -8.23 -8.92 -15.47
CA THR A 143 -8.65 -8.23 -14.24
C THR A 143 -8.66 -6.73 -14.49
N LEU A 144 -9.81 -6.10 -14.34
CA LEU A 144 -9.99 -4.65 -14.34
C LEU A 144 -10.03 -4.13 -12.90
N LEU A 145 -9.62 -2.88 -12.72
CA LEU A 145 -9.65 -2.20 -11.44
C LEU A 145 -10.76 -1.14 -11.46
N TYR A 146 -11.72 -1.29 -10.56
CA TYR A 146 -12.84 -0.36 -10.39
C TYR A 146 -12.64 0.50 -9.14
N PRO A 147 -12.80 1.83 -9.26
CA PRO A 147 -12.67 2.72 -8.11
C PRO A 147 -13.92 2.64 -7.24
N PHE A 148 -13.70 2.73 -5.93
CA PHE A 148 -14.75 3.06 -4.99
C PHE A 148 -14.19 3.94 -3.88
N THR A 149 -15.06 4.69 -3.23
CA THR A 149 -14.66 5.69 -2.24
C THR A 149 -14.93 5.19 -0.84
N VAL A 150 -13.95 5.37 0.04
CA VAL A 150 -14.07 5.11 1.47
C VAL A 150 -13.76 6.35 2.30
N PHE A 151 -14.33 6.42 3.48
CA PHE A 151 -14.12 7.46 4.47
C PHE A 151 -13.54 6.86 5.73
N ASN A 152 -12.61 7.57 6.35
CA ASN A 152 -12.10 7.21 7.67
C ASN A 152 -13.12 7.54 8.76
N ALA A 153 -13.16 6.76 9.84
CA ALA A 153 -14.01 7.04 11.00
C ALA A 153 -13.78 8.46 11.57
N ALA A 154 -12.53 8.96 11.53
CA ALA A 154 -12.19 10.31 11.94
C ALA A 154 -12.84 11.41 11.10
N GLN A 155 -13.31 11.14 9.90
CA GLN A 155 -14.03 12.07 9.02
C GLN A 155 -15.53 12.11 9.30
N ILE A 156 -16.02 11.28 10.22
CA ILE A 156 -17.46 11.07 10.47
C ILE A 156 -17.80 11.56 11.87
N GLU A 157 -18.75 12.49 11.95
CA GLU A 157 -19.30 12.96 13.23
C GLU A 157 -20.17 11.88 13.87
N ASN A 158 -20.06 11.75 15.19
CA ASN A 158 -20.82 10.81 16.01
C ASN A 158 -20.69 9.34 15.55
N PHE A 159 -19.56 9.01 14.88
CA PHE A 159 -19.31 7.61 14.55
C PHE A 159 -19.18 6.79 15.84
N PRO A 160 -19.79 5.60 15.94
CA PRO A 160 -19.75 4.80 17.15
C PRO A 160 -18.31 4.59 17.66
N ALA A 161 -18.13 4.84 18.96
CA ALA A 161 -16.84 4.59 19.61
C ALA A 161 -16.43 3.13 19.44
N ARG A 162 -15.14 2.86 19.45
CA ARG A 162 -14.66 1.48 19.48
C ARG A 162 -14.97 0.85 20.82
N GLU A 163 -15.45 -0.38 20.82
CA GLU A 163 -15.62 -1.16 22.06
C GLU A 163 -14.27 -1.42 22.75
N GLN A 164 -13.22 -1.57 21.95
CA GLN A 164 -11.85 -1.68 22.43
C GLN A 164 -10.97 -0.60 21.79
N PRO A 165 -10.16 0.12 22.56
CA PRO A 165 -9.21 1.07 22.00
C PRO A 165 -8.22 0.35 21.06
N ALA A 166 -7.63 1.10 20.12
CA ALA A 166 -6.54 0.59 19.32
C ALA A 166 -5.43 0.05 20.26
N PRO A 167 -4.83 -1.10 19.95
CA PRO A 167 -3.80 -1.67 20.81
C PRO A 167 -2.63 -0.68 20.94
N VAL A 168 -2.34 -0.28 22.18
CA VAL A 168 -1.15 0.51 22.49
C VAL A 168 -0.07 -0.48 22.88
N ILE A 169 0.93 -0.65 22.02
CA ILE A 169 2.07 -1.50 22.30
C ILE A 169 3.25 -0.65 22.82
N THR A 170 3.91 -1.13 23.85
CA THR A 170 5.15 -0.50 24.34
C THR A 170 6.29 -0.73 23.34
N GLU A 171 7.34 0.09 23.42
CA GLU A 171 8.54 -0.10 22.60
C GLU A 171 9.11 -1.53 22.73
N ALA A 172 9.19 -2.05 23.94
CA ALA A 172 9.69 -3.41 24.19
C ALA A 172 8.82 -4.49 23.51
N GLN A 173 7.49 -4.37 23.61
CA GLN A 173 6.56 -5.29 22.93
C GLN A 173 6.66 -5.19 21.43
N ARG A 174 6.78 -3.98 20.91
CA ARG A 174 7.00 -3.72 19.48
C ARG A 174 8.27 -4.39 18.99
N ASN A 175 9.38 -4.17 19.70
CA ASN A 175 10.67 -4.71 19.34
C ASN A 175 10.66 -6.25 19.37
N GLU A 176 10.00 -6.87 20.34
CA GLU A 176 9.78 -8.32 20.39
C GLU A 176 8.99 -8.82 19.19
N LEU A 177 7.90 -8.15 18.81
CA LEU A 177 7.10 -8.50 17.63
C LEU A 177 7.92 -8.43 16.35
N LEU A 178 8.75 -7.39 16.20
CA LEU A 178 9.63 -7.22 15.05
C LEU A 178 10.70 -8.31 14.97
N GLU A 179 11.33 -8.66 16.09
CA GLU A 179 12.30 -9.77 16.15
C GLU A 179 11.64 -11.09 15.75
N ARG A 180 10.47 -11.39 16.30
CA ARG A 180 9.71 -12.60 15.95
C ARG A 180 9.32 -12.62 14.48
N PHE A 181 8.86 -11.49 13.94
CA PHE A 181 8.49 -11.38 12.52
C PHE A 181 9.69 -11.69 11.62
N VAL A 182 10.85 -11.10 11.86
CA VAL A 182 12.06 -11.38 11.08
C VAL A 182 12.53 -12.83 11.27
N ALA A 183 12.52 -13.34 12.50
CA ALA A 183 12.95 -14.71 12.80
C ALA A 183 12.08 -15.78 12.12
N CYS A 184 10.76 -15.57 12.05
CA CYS A 184 9.83 -16.50 11.38
C CYS A 184 10.12 -16.70 9.89
N SER A 185 10.81 -15.76 9.26
CA SER A 185 11.18 -15.85 7.84
C SER A 185 12.36 -16.76 7.53
N GLY A 186 13.14 -17.12 8.55
CA GLY A 186 14.40 -17.86 8.39
C GLY A 186 15.54 -17.04 7.78
N VAL A 187 15.40 -15.71 7.65
CA VAL A 187 16.47 -14.84 7.18
C VAL A 187 17.55 -14.70 8.24
N ALA A 188 18.78 -15.05 7.90
CA ALA A 188 19.91 -14.85 8.79
C ALA A 188 20.23 -13.36 8.95
N VAL A 189 20.49 -12.92 10.20
CA VAL A 189 20.89 -11.57 10.52
C VAL A 189 22.23 -11.62 11.23
N GLU A 190 23.23 -10.92 10.70
CA GLU A 190 24.58 -10.79 11.27
C GLU A 190 24.87 -9.33 11.60
N HIS A 191 25.49 -9.10 12.74
CA HIS A 191 25.94 -7.78 13.16
C HIS A 191 27.45 -7.61 12.95
N GLY A 192 27.83 -6.41 12.51
CA GLY A 192 29.22 -6.11 12.24
C GLY A 192 29.45 -4.64 11.86
N LYS A 193 30.61 -4.35 11.29
CA LYS A 193 30.96 -3.01 10.81
C LYS A 193 30.35 -2.76 9.41
N GLY A 194 30.02 -1.52 9.11
CA GLY A 194 29.57 -1.06 7.80
C GLY A 194 28.15 -0.51 7.82
N VAL A 195 27.52 -0.42 6.64
CA VAL A 195 26.14 0.05 6.45
C VAL A 195 25.18 -1.13 6.38
N PRO A 196 23.90 -0.94 6.76
CA PRO A 196 22.87 -1.94 6.57
C PRO A 196 22.82 -2.41 5.11
N ARG A 197 22.77 -3.71 4.89
CA ARG A 197 22.65 -4.31 3.55
C ARG A 197 22.22 -5.76 3.61
N PHE A 198 21.52 -6.21 2.58
CA PHE A 198 21.32 -7.63 2.31
C PHE A 198 22.42 -8.16 1.38
N ASP A 199 23.07 -9.22 1.78
CA ASP A 199 24.09 -9.93 0.99
C ASP A 199 23.45 -11.13 0.26
N HIS A 200 23.21 -10.98 -1.04
CA HIS A 200 22.59 -12.01 -1.89
C HIS A 200 23.44 -13.28 -2.02
N ARG A 201 24.74 -13.21 -1.79
CA ARG A 201 25.65 -14.37 -1.96
C ARG A 201 25.58 -15.30 -0.75
N THR A 202 25.43 -14.73 0.42
CA THR A 202 25.39 -15.47 1.70
C THR A 202 23.98 -15.60 2.25
N ASP A 203 22.99 -15.01 1.57
CA ASP A 203 21.58 -14.96 1.98
C ASP A 203 21.42 -14.40 3.42
N THR A 204 22.15 -13.31 3.72
CA THR A 204 22.27 -12.78 5.07
C THR A 204 22.02 -11.26 5.09
N VAL A 205 21.23 -10.80 6.02
CA VAL A 205 21.09 -9.39 6.35
C VAL A 205 22.24 -8.99 7.26
N ARG A 206 23.03 -8.01 6.84
CA ARG A 206 24.17 -7.47 7.62
C ARG A 206 23.83 -6.09 8.12
N LEU A 207 23.92 -5.91 9.44
CA LEU A 207 23.61 -4.67 10.15
C LEU A 207 24.76 -4.24 11.04
N PRO A 208 24.93 -2.93 11.27
CA PRO A 208 25.69 -2.46 12.44
C PRO A 208 25.06 -3.00 13.72
N HIS A 209 25.82 -3.05 14.80
CA HIS A 209 25.26 -3.37 16.11
C HIS A 209 24.22 -2.32 16.53
N PRO A 210 23.16 -2.71 17.28
CA PRO A 210 22.08 -1.79 17.65
C PRO A 210 22.56 -0.49 18.31
N GLU A 211 23.62 -0.56 19.12
CA GLU A 211 24.25 0.59 19.79
C GLU A 211 24.91 1.62 18.85
N ASN A 212 25.06 1.29 17.58
CA ASN A 212 25.60 2.20 16.55
C ASN A 212 24.51 2.99 15.81
N PHE A 213 23.25 2.83 16.20
CA PHE A 213 22.13 3.63 15.70
C PHE A 213 21.73 4.69 16.74
N HIS A 214 21.14 5.80 16.28
CA HIS A 214 20.71 6.86 17.19
C HIS A 214 19.52 6.44 18.07
N SER A 215 18.73 5.48 17.59
CA SER A 215 17.57 4.95 18.32
C SER A 215 17.28 3.50 17.93
N SER A 216 16.48 2.81 18.76
CA SER A 216 15.96 1.48 18.41
C SER A 216 15.05 1.54 17.18
N ASP A 217 14.34 2.64 16.98
CA ASP A 217 13.48 2.84 15.82
C ASP A 217 14.27 2.89 14.51
N GLU A 218 15.40 3.60 14.50
CA GLU A 218 16.30 3.64 13.35
C GLU A 218 16.88 2.25 13.05
N TYR A 219 17.29 1.52 14.07
CA TYR A 219 17.76 0.14 13.92
C TYR A 219 16.71 -0.76 13.28
N TYR A 220 15.46 -0.74 13.78
CA TYR A 220 14.39 -1.57 13.25
C TYR A 220 13.92 -1.13 11.86
N ALA A 221 13.92 0.16 11.55
CA ALA A 221 13.63 0.65 10.21
C ALA A 221 14.65 0.11 9.19
N ALA A 222 15.94 0.19 9.52
CA ALA A 222 17.02 -0.36 8.70
C ALA A 222 16.91 -1.89 8.56
N LYS A 223 16.64 -2.58 9.67
CA LYS A 223 16.47 -4.05 9.70
C LYS A 223 15.33 -4.50 8.81
N LEU A 224 14.16 -3.85 8.88
CA LEU A 224 12.99 -4.16 8.07
C LEU A 224 13.24 -3.91 6.58
N ARG A 225 13.95 -2.84 6.24
CA ARG A 225 14.31 -2.55 4.86
C ARG A 225 15.16 -3.67 4.25
N GLU A 226 16.23 -4.07 4.94
CA GLU A 226 17.11 -5.13 4.46
C GLU A 226 16.45 -6.52 4.52
N PHE A 227 15.56 -6.73 5.48
CA PHE A 227 14.68 -7.89 5.52
C PHE A 227 13.79 -7.98 4.27
N PHE A 228 13.18 -6.87 3.83
CA PHE A 228 12.39 -6.86 2.60
C PHE A 228 13.24 -7.23 1.38
N ASN A 229 14.46 -6.71 1.29
CA ASN A 229 15.41 -7.10 0.24
C ASN A 229 15.68 -8.61 0.26
N ALA A 230 15.85 -9.18 1.46
CA ALA A 230 16.07 -10.61 1.66
C ALA A 230 14.88 -11.47 1.20
N THR A 231 13.63 -10.99 1.36
CA THR A 231 12.45 -11.75 0.87
C THR A 231 12.49 -11.99 -0.64
N GLY A 232 13.19 -11.16 -1.39
CA GLY A 232 13.37 -11.32 -2.85
C GLY A 232 14.40 -12.36 -3.27
N HIS A 233 15.11 -12.98 -2.34
CA HIS A 233 16.10 -14.00 -2.64
C HIS A 233 15.48 -15.23 -3.29
N THR A 234 16.30 -15.97 -4.09
CA THR A 234 15.84 -17.16 -4.84
C THR A 234 15.31 -18.29 -3.97
N SER A 235 15.74 -18.35 -2.70
CA SER A 235 15.26 -19.31 -1.71
C SER A 235 13.86 -18.97 -1.17
N ARG A 236 13.31 -17.78 -1.45
CA ARG A 236 12.01 -17.29 -0.96
C ARG A 236 11.09 -16.88 -2.09
N GLU A 237 10.82 -15.60 -2.27
CA GLU A 237 9.89 -15.13 -3.31
C GLU A 237 10.49 -15.15 -4.72
N ALA A 238 11.81 -15.40 -4.84
CA ALA A 238 12.52 -15.42 -6.11
C ALA A 238 12.18 -14.21 -7.00
N ARG A 239 12.00 -13.04 -6.38
CA ARG A 239 11.81 -11.82 -7.14
C ARG A 239 13.03 -11.67 -8.03
N GLN A 240 12.80 -11.60 -9.34
CA GLN A 240 13.89 -11.52 -10.31
C GLN A 240 14.85 -10.43 -9.85
N PRO A 241 16.12 -10.78 -9.51
CA PRO A 241 17.12 -9.75 -9.36
C PRO A 241 17.12 -9.02 -10.67
N VAL A 242 17.13 -7.73 -10.61
CA VAL A 242 17.16 -6.91 -11.80
C VAL A 242 18.39 -7.32 -12.61
N LYS A 243 18.21 -8.15 -13.61
CA LYS A 243 19.29 -8.70 -14.46
C LYS A 243 20.09 -7.60 -15.18
N ALA A 244 19.50 -6.42 -15.30
CA ALA A 244 20.18 -5.22 -15.73
C ALA A 244 20.20 -4.26 -14.55
N GLN A 245 21.35 -4.01 -13.97
CA GLN A 245 21.57 -2.91 -13.00
C GLN A 245 21.43 -1.57 -13.72
N THR A 246 20.22 -1.27 -14.19
CA THR A 246 19.88 0.05 -14.68
C THR A 246 19.48 0.92 -13.48
N LEU A 247 19.72 2.22 -13.56
CA LEU A 247 19.26 3.17 -12.53
C LEU A 247 17.78 2.98 -12.19
N LYS A 248 16.96 2.71 -13.21
CA LYS A 248 15.52 2.48 -13.08
C LYS A 248 15.17 1.23 -12.28
N SER A 249 15.90 0.18 -12.50
CA SER A 249 15.67 -1.08 -11.80
C SER A 249 16.13 -1.03 -10.34
N CYS A 250 17.24 -0.36 -10.07
CA CYS A 250 17.66 -0.10 -8.70
C CYS A 250 16.64 0.80 -7.97
N ALA A 251 16.16 1.86 -8.64
CA ALA A 251 15.13 2.73 -8.09
C ALA A 251 13.84 1.99 -7.76
N PHE A 252 13.46 0.99 -8.56
CA PHE A 252 12.27 0.18 -8.31
C PHE A 252 12.42 -0.73 -7.08
N GLU A 253 13.56 -1.41 -6.92
CA GLU A 253 13.82 -2.22 -5.73
C GLU A 253 13.87 -1.36 -4.46
N GLU A 254 14.52 -0.21 -4.52
CA GLU A 254 14.54 0.73 -3.42
C GLU A 254 13.16 1.24 -3.03
N MET A 255 12.32 1.56 -4.02
CA MET A 255 10.95 1.98 -3.81
C MET A 255 10.11 0.91 -3.10
N ARG A 256 10.27 -0.37 -3.49
CA ARG A 256 9.61 -1.49 -2.82
C ARG A 256 10.01 -1.61 -1.35
N ALA A 257 11.32 -1.56 -1.09
CA ALA A 257 11.85 -1.67 0.26
C ALA A 257 11.41 -0.51 1.15
N GLU A 258 11.34 0.69 0.61
CA GLU A 258 10.85 1.87 1.33
C GLU A 258 9.35 1.77 1.62
N MET A 259 8.52 1.40 0.64
CA MET A 259 7.09 1.17 0.86
C MET A 259 6.84 0.10 1.92
N PHE A 260 7.62 -0.98 1.89
CA PHE A 260 7.53 -2.01 2.92
C PHE A 260 7.90 -1.46 4.29
N SER A 261 8.99 -0.70 4.39
CA SER A 261 9.43 -0.11 5.67
C SER A 261 8.39 0.85 6.24
N MET A 262 7.76 1.67 5.38
CA MET A 262 6.67 2.56 5.78
C MET A 262 5.45 1.79 6.29
N LEU A 263 5.05 0.74 5.58
CA LEU A 263 3.91 -0.09 5.96
C LEU A 263 4.17 -0.91 7.23
N ALA A 264 5.35 -1.51 7.32
CA ALA A 264 5.77 -2.24 8.51
C ALA A 264 5.88 -1.28 9.70
N GLY A 265 6.43 -0.08 9.48
CA GLY A 265 6.45 0.99 10.46
C GLY A 265 5.04 1.30 10.97
N ALA A 266 4.09 1.55 10.07
CA ALA A 266 2.70 1.81 10.44
C ALA A 266 2.09 0.63 11.21
N LYS A 267 2.28 -0.61 10.74
CA LYS A 267 1.72 -1.81 11.40
C LYS A 267 2.29 -2.06 12.79
N PHE A 268 3.58 -1.84 12.96
CA PHE A 268 4.28 -2.10 14.23
C PHE A 268 4.46 -0.85 15.10
N GLY A 269 3.98 0.31 14.67
CA GLY A 269 4.10 1.55 15.43
C GLY A 269 5.52 2.15 15.43
N LEU A 270 6.29 1.93 14.38
CA LEU A 270 7.56 2.65 14.18
C LEU A 270 7.29 4.03 13.58
N PRO A 271 8.02 5.07 14.00
CA PRO A 271 7.97 6.35 13.33
C PRO A 271 8.52 6.25 11.89
N MET A 272 8.13 7.21 11.05
CA MET A 272 8.70 7.32 9.71
C MET A 272 10.20 7.59 9.78
N PRO A 273 11.02 6.98 8.90
CA PRO A 273 12.45 7.27 8.83
C PRO A 273 12.69 8.75 8.51
N GLU A 274 13.43 9.45 9.37
CA GLU A 274 13.61 10.90 9.27
C GLU A 274 14.47 11.35 8.08
N HIS A 275 15.41 10.53 7.58
CA HIS A 275 16.44 11.01 6.66
C HIS A 275 16.50 10.22 5.34
N GLY A 276 16.60 10.96 4.24
CA GLY A 276 16.87 10.43 2.90
C GLY A 276 15.63 9.95 2.14
N SER A 277 14.47 9.79 2.77
CA SER A 277 13.25 9.35 2.11
C SER A 277 12.72 10.37 1.11
N ALA A 278 12.71 11.67 1.45
CA ALA A 278 12.17 12.71 0.56
C ALA A 278 12.94 12.83 -0.75
N GLU A 279 14.27 12.81 -0.70
CA GLU A 279 15.10 12.91 -1.93
C GLU A 279 14.96 11.66 -2.80
N ARG A 280 14.94 10.47 -2.19
CA ARG A 280 14.67 9.21 -2.90
C ARG A 280 13.29 9.20 -3.52
N LEU A 281 12.26 9.64 -2.80
CA LEU A 281 10.88 9.71 -3.29
C LEU A 281 10.73 10.71 -4.45
N ARG A 282 11.42 11.86 -4.40
CA ARG A 282 11.47 12.81 -5.53
C ARG A 282 12.15 12.18 -6.75
N LEU A 283 13.26 11.47 -6.56
CA LEU A 283 13.96 10.77 -7.64
C LEU A 283 13.05 9.69 -8.27
N TRP A 284 12.31 8.93 -7.46
CA TRP A 284 11.36 7.94 -7.95
C TRP A 284 10.22 8.57 -8.73
N ASN A 285 9.64 9.65 -8.20
CA ASN A 285 8.58 10.36 -8.89
C ASN A 285 9.06 10.88 -10.26
N GLN A 286 10.27 11.41 -10.35
CA GLN A 286 10.89 11.82 -11.62
C GLN A 286 11.16 10.61 -12.55
N THR A 287 11.63 9.49 -12.00
CA THR A 287 11.98 8.29 -12.76
C THR A 287 10.74 7.57 -13.32
N PHE A 288 9.63 7.62 -12.58
CA PHE A 288 8.38 6.91 -12.92
C PHE A 288 7.25 7.84 -13.37
N SER A 289 7.49 9.16 -13.44
CA SER A 289 6.55 10.10 -14.05
C SER A 289 6.49 9.85 -15.57
N GLY A 290 5.32 9.63 -16.11
CA GLY A 290 5.13 9.48 -17.55
C GLY A 290 4.62 8.12 -18.04
N GLY A 291 3.88 7.38 -17.22
CA GLY A 291 3.14 6.19 -17.67
C GLY A 291 3.57 4.87 -17.03
N GLU A 292 4.40 4.89 -15.99
CA GLU A 292 4.79 3.72 -15.23
C GLU A 292 4.05 3.54 -13.90
N SER A 293 2.84 4.05 -13.84
CA SER A 293 1.92 3.84 -12.71
C SER A 293 1.80 2.37 -12.29
N ARG A 294 1.93 1.44 -13.25
CA ARG A 294 1.95 0.00 -12.97
C ARG A 294 3.13 -0.43 -12.10
N ALA A 295 4.29 0.20 -12.23
CA ALA A 295 5.47 -0.12 -11.43
C ALA A 295 5.22 0.21 -9.95
N LEU A 296 4.70 1.40 -9.66
CA LEU A 296 4.38 1.83 -8.30
C LEU A 296 3.24 0.99 -7.69
N PHE A 297 2.19 0.69 -8.45
CA PHE A 297 1.10 -0.18 -8.02
C PHE A 297 1.61 -1.60 -7.67
N ARG A 298 2.48 -2.13 -8.51
CA ARG A 298 3.12 -3.42 -8.29
C ARG A 298 4.00 -3.39 -7.04
N ALA A 299 4.82 -2.35 -6.87
CA ALA A 299 5.67 -2.17 -5.69
C ALA A 299 4.85 -2.14 -4.40
N ALA A 300 3.76 -1.35 -4.37
CA ALA A 300 2.85 -1.28 -3.24
C ALA A 300 2.21 -2.64 -2.92
N SER A 301 1.75 -3.37 -3.94
CA SER A 301 1.13 -4.69 -3.77
C SER A 301 2.13 -5.74 -3.28
N GLU A 302 3.37 -5.72 -3.76
CA GLU A 302 4.43 -6.62 -3.34
C GLU A 302 4.91 -6.30 -1.92
N ALA A 303 5.06 -5.02 -1.57
CA ALA A 303 5.38 -4.59 -0.21
C ALA A 303 4.32 -5.05 0.80
N ALA A 304 3.05 -4.85 0.47
CA ALA A 304 1.95 -5.26 1.34
C ALA A 304 1.86 -6.77 1.56
N ARG A 305 2.26 -7.57 0.58
CA ARG A 305 2.19 -9.05 0.66
C ARG A 305 3.15 -9.65 1.68
N VAL A 306 4.26 -8.98 1.94
CA VAL A 306 5.30 -9.45 2.87
C VAL A 306 4.89 -9.22 4.34
N LEU A 307 3.94 -8.31 4.58
CA LEU A 307 3.46 -8.06 5.94
C LEU A 307 2.64 -9.24 6.47
N PRO A 308 2.76 -9.57 7.76
CA PRO A 308 1.95 -10.60 8.39
C PRO A 308 0.47 -10.18 8.38
N HIS A 309 -0.40 -11.14 8.14
CA HIS A 309 -1.86 -10.98 8.23
C HIS A 309 -2.34 -11.18 9.66
#